data_2c409a255a5dcb8aa90deb5d7c08499b
#
_entry.id   2c409a255a5dcb8aa90deb5d7c08499b
#
_cell.length_a   1.000
_cell.length_b   1.000
_cell.length_c   1.000
_cell.angle_alpha   90.00
_cell.angle_beta   90.00
_cell.angle_gamma   90.00
#
_symmetry.space_group_name_H-M   'P 1'
#
loop_
_entity.id
_entity.type
_entity.pdbx_description
1 polymer ?
#
loop_
_entity_poly.entity_id
_entity_poly.type
_entity_poly.pdbx_seq_one_letter_code
_entity_poly.pdbx_strand_id
1 'polypeptide(L)'
;MIKILNSKSKNFDLALDKLLLARKNKIKLSSVSVAKIIEDVKKNGDKAIIKYEKKFNKNNIIMPTSKQINKSISLLDEKVKKAIDLAYSRIYQFHLLQKKKLSNISYTDKLKNKLEYKYVPLESVALYVPGSTVSYPSSVLMNAIPALVAGVKRIIMINPGQQGKQNSAVLYAAQKCKIKEIYSIGGPSAIAGVAYGTKKIKKVDKIVGPGNSYVAAAKKCGISEIYSIGGPSAISAATYGTKKIKSVDK
;
A
#
# COMPACT_ATOMS: atom_id res chain seq x y z
N MET A 1 19.38 -5.50 21.01
CA MET A 1 20.25 -4.57 21.78
C MET A 1 20.44 -3.30 20.97
N ILE A 2 20.17 -2.12 21.53
CA ILE A 2 20.37 -0.82 20.87
C ILE A 2 21.87 -0.53 20.87
N LYS A 3 22.44 -0.23 19.70
CA LYS A 3 23.85 0.14 19.56
C LYS A 3 23.97 1.65 19.70
N ILE A 4 24.63 2.09 20.78
CA ILE A 4 24.85 3.51 21.06
C ILE A 4 26.23 3.88 20.51
N LEU A 5 26.31 4.96 19.72
CA LEU A 5 27.56 5.56 19.26
C LEU A 5 27.78 6.87 20.02
N ASN A 6 28.98 7.02 20.60
CA ASN A 6 29.35 8.25 21.28
C ASN A 6 30.03 9.21 20.29
N SER A 7 29.39 10.34 19.99
CA SER A 7 29.92 11.35 19.05
C SER A 7 31.23 12.01 19.48
N LYS A 8 31.61 11.92 20.74
CA LYS A 8 32.87 12.46 21.26
C LYS A 8 34.03 11.42 21.20
N SER A 9 33.75 10.20 20.75
CA SER A 9 34.77 9.16 20.60
C SER A 9 35.64 9.44 19.38
N LYS A 10 36.97 9.26 19.51
CA LYS A 10 37.94 9.38 18.40
C LYS A 10 37.63 8.47 17.21
N ASN A 11 36.85 7.38 17.43
CA ASN A 11 36.48 6.40 16.41
C ASN A 11 35.02 6.54 15.98
N PHE A 12 34.36 7.67 16.26
CA PHE A 12 32.92 7.85 15.96
C PHE A 12 32.63 7.72 14.47
N ASP A 13 33.36 8.44 13.61
CA ASP A 13 33.12 8.43 12.17
C ASP A 13 33.32 7.04 11.58
N LEU A 14 34.37 6.34 11.99
CA LEU A 14 34.64 4.97 11.53
C LEU A 14 33.55 3.99 11.98
N ALA A 15 33.00 4.15 13.20
CA ALA A 15 31.92 3.33 13.71
C ALA A 15 30.58 3.64 13.01
N LEU A 16 30.35 4.92 12.70
CA LEU A 16 29.18 5.38 11.93
C LEU A 16 29.23 4.83 10.51
N ASP A 17 30.37 4.96 9.82
CA ASP A 17 30.54 4.44 8.46
C ASP A 17 30.35 2.93 8.39
N LYS A 18 30.89 2.17 9.33
CA LYS A 18 30.64 0.72 9.44
C LYS A 18 29.15 0.41 9.59
N LEU A 19 28.42 1.19 10.38
CA LEU A 19 26.98 1.03 10.58
C LEU A 19 26.20 1.34 9.29
N LEU A 20 26.57 2.41 8.59
CA LEU A 20 25.95 2.81 7.32
C LEU A 20 26.24 1.81 6.20
N LEU A 21 27.48 1.31 6.10
CA LEU A 21 27.87 0.26 5.15
C LEU A 21 27.11 -1.05 5.40
N ALA A 22 26.97 -1.46 6.65
CA ALA A 22 26.18 -2.65 7.00
C ALA A 22 24.71 -2.52 6.56
N ARG A 23 24.11 -1.33 6.69
CA ARG A 23 22.76 -1.05 6.19
C ARG A 23 22.70 -1.10 4.66
N LYS A 24 23.67 -0.51 3.95
CA LYS A 24 23.74 -0.56 2.47
C LYS A 24 23.87 -1.99 1.95
N ASN A 25 24.72 -2.80 2.56
CA ASN A 25 24.92 -4.20 2.18
C ASN A 25 23.66 -5.04 2.42
N LYS A 26 22.98 -4.84 3.54
CA LYS A 26 21.71 -5.52 3.83
C LYS A 26 20.62 -5.17 2.80
N ILE A 27 20.54 -3.93 2.36
CA ILE A 27 19.61 -3.48 1.30
C ILE A 27 19.99 -4.12 -0.04
N LYS A 28 21.29 -4.20 -0.39
CA LYS A 28 21.76 -4.80 -1.64
C LYS A 28 21.44 -6.30 -1.72
N LEU A 29 21.71 -7.05 -0.65
CA LEU A 29 21.38 -8.48 -0.56
C LEU A 29 19.87 -8.74 -0.64
N SER A 30 19.06 -7.90 0.03
CA SER A 30 17.61 -8.02 -0.05
C SER A 30 17.08 -7.72 -1.46
N SER A 31 17.71 -6.80 -2.22
CA SER A 31 17.26 -6.47 -3.58
C SER A 31 17.44 -7.63 -4.58
N VAL A 32 18.52 -8.41 -4.48
CA VAL A 32 18.76 -9.56 -5.35
C VAL A 32 17.73 -10.67 -5.09
N SER A 33 17.45 -10.98 -3.83
CA SER A 33 16.43 -11.98 -3.48
C SER A 33 15.02 -11.55 -3.88
N VAL A 34 14.72 -10.25 -3.78
CA VAL A 34 13.45 -9.66 -4.20
C VAL A 34 13.26 -9.75 -5.72
N ALA A 35 14.30 -9.45 -6.50
CA ALA A 35 14.23 -9.55 -7.96
C ALA A 35 13.86 -10.98 -8.41
N LYS A 36 14.47 -12.01 -7.81
CA LYS A 36 14.13 -13.41 -8.08
C LYS A 36 12.67 -13.75 -7.77
N ILE A 37 12.13 -13.22 -6.66
CA ILE A 37 10.74 -13.41 -6.27
C ILE A 37 9.81 -12.76 -7.30
N ILE A 38 10.12 -11.55 -7.76
CA ILE A 38 9.32 -10.82 -8.73
C ILE A 38 9.28 -11.57 -10.06
N GLU A 39 10.43 -12.02 -10.57
CA GLU A 39 10.49 -12.79 -11.80
C GLU A 39 9.75 -14.14 -11.70
N ASP A 40 9.83 -14.82 -10.55
CA ASP A 40 9.06 -16.05 -10.31
C ASP A 40 7.54 -15.77 -10.35
N VAL A 41 7.08 -14.65 -9.75
CA VAL A 41 5.66 -14.28 -9.81
C VAL A 41 5.23 -13.89 -11.23
N LYS A 42 6.04 -13.17 -12.00
CA LYS A 42 5.76 -12.87 -13.41
C LYS A 42 5.56 -14.13 -14.23
N LYS A 43 6.43 -15.13 -14.02
CA LYS A 43 6.41 -16.39 -14.78
C LYS A 43 5.31 -17.35 -14.32
N ASN A 44 5.14 -17.52 -13.01
CA ASN A 44 4.34 -18.59 -12.41
C ASN A 44 3.06 -18.09 -11.70
N GLY A 45 2.83 -16.78 -11.63
CA GLY A 45 1.61 -16.16 -11.11
C GLY A 45 1.21 -16.64 -9.71
N ASP A 46 -0.05 -17.08 -9.56
CA ASP A 46 -0.60 -17.54 -8.28
C ASP A 46 0.19 -18.67 -7.63
N LYS A 47 0.79 -19.56 -8.42
CA LYS A 47 1.61 -20.68 -7.89
C LYS A 47 2.84 -20.15 -7.15
N ALA A 48 3.50 -19.12 -7.69
CA ALA A 48 4.64 -18.49 -7.05
C ALA A 48 4.20 -17.75 -5.76
N ILE A 49 3.09 -17.02 -5.80
CA ILE A 49 2.56 -16.34 -4.60
C ILE A 49 2.30 -17.34 -3.49
N ILE A 50 1.59 -18.43 -3.76
CA ILE A 50 1.32 -19.49 -2.77
C ILE A 50 2.61 -20.10 -2.22
N LYS A 51 3.60 -20.36 -3.08
CA LYS A 51 4.92 -20.87 -2.68
C LYS A 51 5.59 -19.95 -1.66
N TYR A 52 5.60 -18.64 -1.89
CA TYR A 52 6.22 -17.68 -1.00
C TYR A 52 5.40 -17.43 0.27
N GLU A 53 4.06 -17.42 0.20
CA GLU A 53 3.20 -17.35 1.36
C GLU A 53 3.38 -18.54 2.30
N LYS A 54 3.45 -19.77 1.74
CA LYS A 54 3.79 -20.97 2.53
C LYS A 54 5.13 -20.83 3.22
N LYS A 55 6.13 -20.38 2.49
CA LYS A 55 7.51 -20.28 2.98
C LYS A 55 7.68 -19.23 4.09
N PHE A 56 7.07 -18.06 3.94
CA PHE A 56 7.34 -16.91 4.82
C PHE A 56 6.23 -16.67 5.86
N ASN A 57 4.97 -16.91 5.51
CA ASN A 57 3.82 -16.61 6.34
C ASN A 57 3.05 -17.84 6.81
N LYS A 58 3.51 -19.07 6.43
CA LYS A 58 2.82 -20.34 6.71
C LYS A 58 1.34 -20.29 6.32
N ASN A 59 1.02 -19.62 5.22
CA ASN A 59 -0.32 -19.37 4.74
C ASN A 59 -0.53 -20.02 3.35
N ASN A 60 -1.73 -20.62 3.17
CA ASN A 60 -2.15 -21.26 1.92
C ASN A 60 -3.32 -20.52 1.24
N ILE A 61 -3.87 -19.51 1.91
CA ILE A 61 -5.08 -18.82 1.49
C ILE A 61 -4.68 -17.46 0.91
N ILE A 62 -4.88 -17.27 -0.40
CA ILE A 62 -4.64 -15.96 -1.04
C ILE A 62 -5.78 -15.00 -0.66
N MET A 63 -7.03 -15.46 -0.71
CA MET A 63 -8.21 -14.63 -0.51
C MET A 63 -9.13 -15.29 0.53
N PRO A 64 -9.35 -14.66 1.69
CA PRO A 64 -10.29 -15.17 2.67
C PRO A 64 -11.73 -15.03 2.15
N THR A 65 -12.59 -15.95 2.54
CA THR A 65 -14.01 -15.91 2.20
C THR A 65 -14.75 -14.85 3.04
N SER A 66 -15.86 -14.32 2.52
CA SER A 66 -16.70 -13.38 3.26
C SER A 66 -17.17 -13.95 4.60
N LYS A 67 -17.43 -15.27 4.67
CA LYS A 67 -17.80 -15.97 5.93
C LYS A 67 -16.67 -15.91 6.96
N GLN A 68 -15.41 -16.11 6.54
CA GLN A 68 -14.25 -16.01 7.42
C GLN A 68 -14.04 -14.58 7.92
N ILE A 69 -14.19 -13.59 7.03
CA ILE A 69 -14.09 -12.18 7.37
C ILE A 69 -15.17 -11.79 8.40
N ASN A 70 -16.43 -12.10 8.13
CA ASN A 70 -17.55 -11.78 9.02
C ASN A 70 -17.41 -12.47 10.38
N LYS A 71 -17.00 -13.73 10.41
CA LYS A 71 -16.73 -14.46 11.66
C LYS A 71 -15.60 -13.79 12.47
N SER A 72 -14.55 -13.29 11.80
CA SER A 72 -13.47 -12.57 12.49
C SER A 72 -13.97 -11.24 13.08
N ILE A 73 -14.77 -10.49 12.31
CA ILE A 73 -15.33 -9.20 12.73
C ILE A 73 -16.32 -9.37 13.89
N SER A 74 -17.11 -10.45 13.93
CA SER A 74 -18.08 -10.66 15.00
C SER A 74 -17.42 -10.85 16.38
N LEU A 75 -16.14 -11.25 16.42
CA LEU A 75 -15.36 -11.39 17.65
C LEU A 75 -14.70 -10.07 18.12
N LEU A 76 -14.84 -9.00 17.37
CA LEU A 76 -14.22 -7.71 17.71
C LEU A 76 -15.04 -6.99 18.80
N ASP A 77 -14.33 -6.50 19.82
CA ASP A 77 -14.93 -5.72 20.91
C ASP A 77 -15.64 -4.46 20.37
N GLU A 78 -16.82 -4.18 20.90
CA GLU A 78 -17.65 -3.04 20.48
C GLU A 78 -16.99 -1.68 20.77
N LYS A 79 -16.16 -1.57 21.81
CA LYS A 79 -15.39 -0.34 22.08
C LYS A 79 -14.38 -0.06 20.96
N VAL A 80 -13.76 -1.13 20.44
CA VAL A 80 -12.82 -1.03 19.32
C VAL A 80 -13.54 -0.65 18.03
N LYS A 81 -14.72 -1.22 17.75
CA LYS A 81 -15.56 -0.82 16.61
C LYS A 81 -15.94 0.65 16.67
N LYS A 82 -16.44 1.12 17.82
CA LYS A 82 -16.78 2.55 18.04
C LYS A 82 -15.57 3.48 17.83
N ALA A 83 -14.39 3.07 18.30
CA ALA A 83 -13.17 3.86 18.09
C ALA A 83 -12.78 3.96 16.61
N ILE A 84 -12.89 2.85 15.85
CA ILE A 84 -12.65 2.82 14.41
C ILE A 84 -13.69 3.67 13.67
N ASP A 85 -14.96 3.62 14.08
CA ASP A 85 -16.04 4.43 13.48
C ASP A 85 -15.83 5.93 13.68
N LEU A 86 -15.42 6.31 14.88
CA LEU A 86 -15.07 7.70 15.19
C LEU A 86 -13.87 8.18 14.34
N ALA A 87 -12.82 7.35 14.27
CA ALA A 87 -11.65 7.66 13.47
C ALA A 87 -12.01 7.79 11.98
N TYR A 88 -12.80 6.84 11.45
CA TYR A 88 -13.31 6.90 10.07
C TYR A 88 -14.03 8.21 9.79
N SER A 89 -14.99 8.59 10.65
CA SER A 89 -15.78 9.82 10.46
C SER A 89 -14.88 11.06 10.42
N ARG A 90 -13.95 11.20 11.35
CA ARG A 90 -13.03 12.35 11.41
C ARG A 90 -12.12 12.43 10.18
N ILE A 91 -11.51 11.33 9.78
CA ILE A 91 -10.63 11.27 8.61
C ILE A 91 -11.43 11.55 7.33
N TYR A 92 -12.63 10.98 7.21
CA TYR A 92 -13.50 11.17 6.04
C TYR A 92 -13.89 12.63 5.87
N GLN A 93 -14.33 13.30 6.93
CA GLN A 93 -14.69 14.72 6.89
C GLN A 93 -13.50 15.60 6.49
N PHE A 94 -12.32 15.33 7.04
CA PHE A 94 -11.11 16.05 6.67
C PHE A 94 -10.80 15.94 5.18
N HIS A 95 -10.85 14.73 4.62
CA HIS A 95 -10.57 14.53 3.20
C HIS A 95 -11.66 15.08 2.27
N LEU A 96 -12.92 15.12 2.73
CA LEU A 96 -13.97 15.83 2.00
C LEU A 96 -13.67 17.33 1.87
N LEU A 97 -13.17 17.97 2.95
CA LEU A 97 -12.78 19.38 2.90
C LEU A 97 -11.61 19.61 1.94
N GLN A 98 -10.63 18.71 1.92
CA GLN A 98 -9.54 18.77 0.95
C GLN A 98 -10.05 18.67 -0.49
N LYS A 99 -10.96 17.72 -0.78
CA LYS A 99 -11.53 17.54 -2.12
C LYS A 99 -12.30 18.79 -2.59
N LYS A 100 -13.05 19.44 -1.71
CA LYS A 100 -13.78 20.68 -2.04
C LYS A 100 -12.86 21.82 -2.50
N LYS A 101 -11.61 21.83 -2.10
CA LYS A 101 -10.60 22.84 -2.51
C LYS A 101 -9.93 22.53 -3.84
N LEU A 102 -10.11 21.31 -4.39
CA LEU A 102 -9.59 20.92 -5.68
C LEU A 102 -10.60 21.30 -6.76
N SER A 103 -10.22 22.24 -7.61
CA SER A 103 -11.05 22.68 -8.74
C SER A 103 -10.38 22.35 -10.06
N ASN A 104 -11.16 21.92 -11.02
CA ASN A 104 -10.73 21.86 -12.41
C ASN A 104 -10.60 23.27 -12.95
N ILE A 105 -9.59 23.52 -13.78
CA ILE A 105 -9.37 24.80 -14.45
C ILE A 105 -9.65 24.58 -15.95
N SER A 106 -10.44 25.46 -16.56
CA SER A 106 -10.63 25.47 -17.99
C SER A 106 -10.44 26.91 -18.48
N TYR A 107 -9.60 27.08 -19.49
CA TYR A 107 -9.31 28.34 -20.12
C TYR A 107 -9.38 28.20 -21.64
N THR A 108 -10.05 29.14 -22.29
CA THR A 108 -10.11 29.20 -23.76
C THR A 108 -9.47 30.50 -24.20
N ASP A 109 -8.48 30.43 -25.05
CA ASP A 109 -7.77 31.61 -25.58
C ASP A 109 -8.58 32.32 -26.67
N LYS A 110 -8.04 33.46 -27.17
CA LYS A 110 -8.68 34.24 -28.25
C LYS A 110 -8.77 33.49 -29.58
N LEU A 111 -7.94 32.46 -29.78
CA LEU A 111 -7.91 31.61 -30.97
C LEU A 111 -8.80 30.37 -30.82
N LYS A 112 -9.58 30.30 -29.73
CA LYS A 112 -10.45 29.18 -29.37
C LYS A 112 -9.73 27.90 -28.99
N ASN A 113 -8.43 27.96 -28.67
CA ASN A 113 -7.71 26.82 -28.09
C ASN A 113 -8.15 26.64 -26.64
N LYS A 114 -8.53 25.40 -26.26
CA LYS A 114 -8.99 25.07 -24.93
C LYS A 114 -7.88 24.38 -24.14
N LEU A 115 -7.50 24.98 -23.00
CA LEU A 115 -6.56 24.43 -22.03
C LEU A 115 -7.31 23.99 -20.79
N GLU A 116 -7.12 22.75 -20.36
CA GLU A 116 -7.82 22.20 -19.20
C GLU A 116 -6.85 21.52 -18.23
N TYR A 117 -7.02 21.79 -16.94
CA TYR A 117 -6.40 21.07 -15.84
C TYR A 117 -7.50 20.32 -15.10
N LYS A 118 -7.41 18.99 -15.08
CA LYS A 118 -8.43 18.12 -14.48
C LYS A 118 -7.85 17.19 -13.42
N TYR A 119 -8.50 17.14 -12.27
CA TYR A 119 -8.27 16.11 -11.27
C TYR A 119 -9.13 14.88 -11.60
N VAL A 120 -8.47 13.77 -11.94
CA VAL A 120 -9.15 12.51 -12.26
C VAL A 120 -8.72 11.45 -11.26
N PRO A 121 -9.65 10.75 -10.60
CA PRO A 121 -9.30 9.65 -9.71
C PRO A 121 -8.62 8.51 -10.47
N LEU A 122 -7.77 7.76 -9.78
CA LEU A 122 -7.25 6.50 -10.28
C LEU A 122 -8.40 5.49 -10.44
N GLU A 123 -8.27 4.55 -11.37
CA GLU A 123 -9.30 3.51 -11.53
C GLU A 123 -9.20 2.47 -10.42
N SER A 124 -7.97 2.08 -10.04
CA SER A 124 -7.74 1.04 -9.04
C SER A 124 -6.51 1.29 -8.17
N VAL A 125 -6.63 0.99 -6.87
CA VAL A 125 -5.55 1.15 -5.88
C VAL A 125 -5.47 -0.08 -4.98
N ALA A 126 -4.25 -0.58 -4.74
CA ALA A 126 -3.99 -1.58 -3.72
C ALA A 126 -3.44 -0.92 -2.45
N LEU A 127 -4.04 -1.22 -1.32
CA LEU A 127 -3.57 -0.81 -0.01
C LEU A 127 -2.69 -1.93 0.57
N TYR A 128 -1.41 -1.65 0.81
CA TYR A 128 -0.56 -2.56 1.55
C TYR A 128 -0.65 -2.26 3.04
N VAL A 129 -1.26 -3.16 3.79
CA VAL A 129 -1.47 -3.03 5.24
C VAL A 129 -0.60 -4.07 5.94
N PRO A 130 0.39 -3.68 6.75
CA PRO A 130 1.20 -4.62 7.50
C PRO A 130 0.36 -5.51 8.43
N GLY A 131 0.72 -6.77 8.59
CA GLY A 131 -0.10 -7.71 9.34
C GLY A 131 0.67 -8.75 10.17
N SER A 132 2.03 -8.62 10.28
CA SER A 132 2.81 -9.69 10.90
C SER A 132 2.83 -9.66 12.43
N THR A 133 3.12 -8.54 13.07
CA THR A 133 3.35 -8.49 14.53
C THR A 133 2.36 -7.55 15.22
N VAL A 134 1.97 -6.48 14.57
CA VAL A 134 1.08 -5.45 15.11
C VAL A 134 -0.05 -5.21 14.12
N SER A 135 -1.23 -4.97 14.66
CA SER A 135 -2.42 -4.63 13.90
C SER A 135 -2.47 -3.13 13.61
N TYR A 136 -2.74 -2.77 12.35
CA TYR A 136 -2.81 -1.38 11.92
C TYR A 136 -4.13 -1.03 11.22
N PRO A 137 -5.27 -1.01 11.96
CA PRO A 137 -6.54 -0.54 11.38
C PRO A 137 -6.44 0.92 10.91
N SER A 138 -5.60 1.73 11.56
CA SER A 138 -5.28 3.09 11.12
C SER A 138 -4.68 3.15 9.72
N SER A 139 -3.81 2.21 9.35
CA SER A 139 -3.25 2.15 7.99
C SER A 139 -4.33 1.89 6.95
N VAL A 140 -5.36 1.12 7.29
CA VAL A 140 -6.52 0.95 6.39
C VAL A 140 -7.24 2.26 6.21
N LEU A 141 -7.64 2.92 7.31
CA LEU A 141 -8.41 4.17 7.26
C LEU A 141 -7.64 5.27 6.52
N MET A 142 -6.37 5.48 6.88
CA MET A 142 -5.53 6.55 6.31
C MET A 142 -5.24 6.38 4.82
N ASN A 143 -5.33 5.17 4.27
CA ASN A 143 -5.11 4.92 2.86
C ASN A 143 -6.43 4.77 2.08
N ALA A 144 -7.42 4.10 2.66
CA ALA A 144 -8.70 3.84 1.99
C ALA A 144 -9.58 5.09 1.89
N ILE A 145 -9.66 5.88 2.96
CA ILE A 145 -10.58 7.03 3.00
C ILE A 145 -10.22 8.08 1.95
N PRO A 146 -8.95 8.51 1.79
CA PRO A 146 -8.58 9.41 0.70
C PRO A 146 -8.95 8.86 -0.68
N ALA A 147 -8.71 7.56 -0.92
CA ALA A 147 -9.06 6.92 -2.18
C ALA A 147 -10.58 6.91 -2.42
N LEU A 148 -11.39 6.61 -1.38
CA LEU A 148 -12.85 6.69 -1.46
C LEU A 148 -13.34 8.10 -1.77
N VAL A 149 -12.83 9.10 -1.04
CA VAL A 149 -13.21 10.51 -1.23
C VAL A 149 -12.80 11.01 -2.61
N ALA A 150 -11.65 10.59 -3.13
CA ALA A 150 -11.22 10.91 -4.49
C ALA A 150 -12.16 10.32 -5.55
N GLY A 151 -12.81 9.21 -5.26
CA GLY A 151 -13.70 8.51 -6.19
C GLY A 151 -13.03 7.33 -6.91
N VAL A 152 -11.99 6.75 -6.31
CA VAL A 152 -11.37 5.51 -6.83
C VAL A 152 -12.39 4.39 -6.85
N LYS A 153 -12.60 3.80 -8.03
CA LYS A 153 -13.66 2.79 -8.23
C LYS A 153 -13.35 1.44 -7.59
N ARG A 154 -12.09 1.03 -7.65
CA ARG A 154 -11.67 -0.26 -7.14
C ARG A 154 -10.53 -0.08 -6.13
N ILE A 155 -10.83 -0.39 -4.87
CA ILE A 155 -9.86 -0.37 -3.77
C ILE A 155 -9.72 -1.79 -3.26
N ILE A 156 -8.51 -2.32 -3.27
CA ILE A 156 -8.20 -3.65 -2.75
C ILE A 156 -7.25 -3.55 -1.55
N MET A 157 -7.27 -4.53 -0.68
CA MET A 157 -6.37 -4.60 0.47
C MET A 157 -5.48 -5.83 0.40
N ILE A 158 -4.18 -5.60 0.57
CA ILE A 158 -3.18 -6.63 0.81
C ILE A 158 -2.80 -6.57 2.28
N ASN A 159 -3.07 -7.65 3.00
CA ASN A 159 -2.76 -7.73 4.42
C ASN A 159 -2.29 -9.15 4.77
N PRO A 160 -0.99 -9.38 4.94
CA PRO A 160 -0.48 -10.69 5.34
C PRO A 160 -1.00 -11.03 6.73
N GLY A 161 -1.78 -12.08 6.84
CA GLY A 161 -2.23 -12.60 8.13
C GLY A 161 -1.13 -13.37 8.84
N GLN A 162 -1.24 -13.52 10.15
CA GLN A 162 -0.42 -14.48 10.89
C GLN A 162 -1.03 -15.88 10.71
N GLN A 163 -0.28 -16.81 10.12
CA GLN A 163 -0.77 -18.18 9.86
C GLN A 163 -2.14 -18.20 9.14
N GLY A 164 -2.34 -17.28 8.19
CA GLY A 164 -3.60 -17.16 7.45
C GLY A 164 -4.74 -16.45 8.19
N LYS A 165 -4.54 -16.03 9.43
CA LYS A 165 -5.54 -15.29 10.21
C LYS A 165 -5.24 -13.79 10.15
N GLN A 166 -6.20 -13.01 9.68
CA GLN A 166 -6.13 -11.55 9.66
C GLN A 166 -6.72 -10.97 10.95
N ASN A 167 -6.24 -9.81 11.36
CA ASN A 167 -6.72 -9.14 12.56
C ASN A 167 -8.13 -8.58 12.35
N SER A 168 -9.03 -8.83 13.31
CA SER A 168 -10.44 -8.43 13.26
C SER A 168 -10.64 -6.92 13.13
N ALA A 169 -9.80 -6.10 13.78
CA ALA A 169 -9.89 -4.64 13.69
C ALA A 169 -9.48 -4.12 12.30
N VAL A 170 -8.49 -4.76 11.66
CA VAL A 170 -8.08 -4.46 10.27
C VAL A 170 -9.22 -4.81 9.30
N LEU A 171 -9.83 -5.98 9.48
CA LEU A 171 -10.96 -6.42 8.64
C LEU A 171 -12.19 -5.52 8.83
N TYR A 172 -12.47 -5.11 10.07
CA TYR A 172 -13.56 -4.17 10.35
C TYR A 172 -13.32 -2.81 9.70
N ALA A 173 -12.12 -2.26 9.80
CA ALA A 173 -11.75 -1.02 9.13
C ALA A 173 -11.88 -1.14 7.59
N ALA A 174 -11.49 -2.27 7.01
CA ALA A 174 -11.65 -2.54 5.60
C ALA A 174 -13.14 -2.61 5.19
N GLN A 175 -13.97 -3.29 5.98
CA GLN A 175 -15.41 -3.36 5.78
C GLN A 175 -16.05 -1.96 5.86
N LYS A 176 -15.67 -1.15 6.85
CA LYS A 176 -16.14 0.24 6.99
C LYS A 176 -15.79 1.08 5.78
N CYS A 177 -14.62 0.85 5.20
CA CYS A 177 -14.17 1.49 3.94
C CYS A 177 -14.73 0.79 2.68
N LYS A 178 -15.69 -0.11 2.80
CA LYS A 178 -16.34 -0.83 1.68
C LYS A 178 -15.37 -1.59 0.78
N ILE A 179 -14.23 -2.02 1.32
CA ILE A 179 -13.24 -2.82 0.57
C ILE A 179 -13.76 -4.26 0.46
N LYS A 180 -14.01 -4.70 -0.78
CA LYS A 180 -14.54 -6.03 -1.07
C LYS A 180 -13.46 -7.06 -1.40
N GLU A 181 -12.35 -6.61 -1.97
CA GLU A 181 -11.24 -7.48 -2.37
C GLU A 181 -10.13 -7.42 -1.33
N ILE A 182 -9.99 -8.48 -0.54
CA ILE A 182 -8.98 -8.60 0.52
C ILE A 182 -8.13 -9.82 0.23
N TYR A 183 -6.81 -9.59 0.13
CA TYR A 183 -5.82 -10.63 -0.14
C TYR A 183 -4.95 -10.86 1.09
N SER A 184 -4.92 -12.11 1.57
CA SER A 184 -4.12 -12.55 2.72
C SER A 184 -2.69 -12.91 2.29
N ILE A 185 -2.01 -11.97 1.66
CA ILE A 185 -0.67 -12.14 1.11
C ILE A 185 0.24 -10.96 1.49
N GLY A 186 1.55 -11.17 1.47
CA GLY A 186 2.51 -10.17 1.89
C GLY A 186 3.85 -10.18 1.14
N GLY A 187 4.71 -9.26 1.50
CA GLY A 187 6.07 -9.17 0.97
C GLY A 187 6.16 -8.88 -0.54
N PRO A 188 7.33 -9.14 -1.14
CA PRO A 188 7.58 -8.85 -2.56
C PRO A 188 6.67 -9.62 -3.52
N SER A 189 6.26 -10.85 -3.18
CA SER A 189 5.36 -11.67 -3.99
C SER A 189 3.97 -11.06 -4.12
N ALA A 190 3.44 -10.48 -3.02
CA ALA A 190 2.17 -9.78 -3.03
C ALA A 190 2.23 -8.51 -3.87
N ILE A 191 3.30 -7.72 -3.72
CA ILE A 191 3.53 -6.50 -4.51
C ILE A 191 3.60 -6.84 -6.02
N ALA A 192 4.38 -7.87 -6.38
CA ALA A 192 4.45 -8.32 -7.77
C ALA A 192 3.09 -8.81 -8.29
N GLY A 193 2.35 -9.57 -7.47
CA GLY A 193 1.03 -10.07 -7.82
C GLY A 193 0.02 -8.99 -8.18
N VAL A 194 -0.03 -7.89 -7.41
CA VAL A 194 -0.97 -6.79 -7.70
C VAL A 194 -0.45 -5.81 -8.77
N ALA A 195 0.88 -5.70 -8.94
CA ALA A 195 1.46 -4.83 -9.95
C ALA A 195 1.34 -5.41 -11.37
N TYR A 196 1.60 -6.69 -11.53
CA TYR A 196 1.54 -7.35 -12.84
C TYR A 196 0.20 -8.04 -13.10
N GLY A 197 -0.51 -8.39 -12.05
CA GLY A 197 -1.70 -9.22 -12.13
C GLY A 197 -1.37 -10.72 -12.20
N THR A 198 -2.34 -11.54 -11.81
CA THR A 198 -2.32 -13.01 -11.93
C THR A 198 -3.71 -13.49 -12.34
N LYS A 199 -3.94 -14.81 -12.40
CA LYS A 199 -5.29 -15.33 -12.67
C LYS A 199 -6.30 -14.93 -11.59
N LYS A 200 -5.87 -14.90 -10.31
CA LYS A 200 -6.74 -14.58 -9.15
C LYS A 200 -6.70 -13.11 -8.75
N ILE A 201 -5.67 -12.37 -9.13
CA ILE A 201 -5.45 -10.99 -8.71
C ILE A 201 -5.37 -10.11 -9.95
N LYS A 202 -6.37 -9.25 -10.16
CA LYS A 202 -6.31 -8.24 -11.23
C LYS A 202 -5.31 -7.16 -10.85
N LYS A 203 -4.45 -6.75 -11.79
CA LYS A 203 -3.51 -5.63 -11.61
C LYS A 203 -4.21 -4.36 -11.15
N VAL A 204 -3.45 -3.48 -10.49
CA VAL A 204 -3.91 -2.15 -10.07
C VAL A 204 -3.02 -1.06 -10.65
N ASP A 205 -3.56 0.17 -10.70
CA ASP A 205 -2.82 1.32 -11.24
C ASP A 205 -1.79 1.85 -10.24
N LYS A 206 -2.06 1.70 -8.93
CA LYS A 206 -1.18 2.19 -7.87
C LYS A 206 -1.22 1.32 -6.62
N ILE A 207 -0.08 1.22 -5.93
CA ILE A 207 0.05 0.55 -4.64
C ILE A 207 0.48 1.58 -3.61
N VAL A 208 -0.23 1.63 -2.49
CA VAL A 208 0.01 2.58 -1.39
C VAL A 208 0.06 1.85 -0.05
N GLY A 209 0.80 2.39 0.89
CA GLY A 209 0.89 1.86 2.26
C GLY A 209 2.31 1.82 2.80
N PRO A 210 2.46 1.64 4.13
CA PRO A 210 3.77 1.45 4.75
C PRO A 210 4.33 0.08 4.36
N GLY A 211 5.60 0.04 3.99
CA GLY A 211 6.28 -1.19 3.61
C GLY A 211 7.59 -1.38 4.38
N ASN A 212 7.97 -2.63 4.58
CA ASN A 212 9.30 -2.98 5.09
C ASN A 212 10.38 -2.88 4.00
N SER A 213 11.63 -3.20 4.34
CA SER A 213 12.76 -3.16 3.41
C SER A 213 12.56 -4.03 2.14
N TYR A 214 11.80 -5.12 2.22
CA TYR A 214 11.50 -5.98 1.08
C TYR A 214 10.52 -5.32 0.10
N VAL A 215 9.51 -4.63 0.63
CA VAL A 215 8.56 -3.86 -0.19
C VAL A 215 9.28 -2.67 -0.83
N ALA A 216 10.16 -1.99 -0.08
CA ALA A 216 10.98 -0.90 -0.61
C ALA A 216 11.96 -1.39 -1.69
N ALA A 217 12.51 -2.61 -1.55
CA ALA A 217 13.37 -3.22 -2.57
C ALA A 217 12.59 -3.62 -3.83
N ALA A 218 11.32 -4.04 -3.70
CA ALA A 218 10.45 -4.32 -4.85
C ALA A 218 10.26 -3.10 -5.76
N LYS A 219 10.22 -1.89 -5.19
CA LYS A 219 10.21 -0.63 -5.97
C LYS A 219 11.41 -0.48 -6.90
N LYS A 220 12.61 -0.85 -6.42
CA LYS A 220 13.85 -0.74 -7.20
C LYS A 220 13.93 -1.74 -8.35
N CYS A 221 13.07 -2.74 -8.36
CA CYS A 221 13.03 -3.77 -9.40
C CYS A 221 12.08 -3.44 -10.56
N GLY A 222 11.80 -2.16 -10.80
CA GLY A 222 11.05 -1.71 -11.98
C GLY A 222 9.54 -1.82 -11.87
N ILE A 223 8.99 -2.00 -10.66
CA ILE A 223 7.56 -1.85 -10.42
C ILE A 223 7.27 -0.36 -10.31
N SER A 224 6.69 0.21 -11.37
CA SER A 224 6.71 1.64 -11.63
C SER A 224 5.90 2.51 -10.68
N GLU A 225 5.01 1.96 -9.84
CA GLU A 225 4.12 2.81 -9.04
C GLU A 225 3.81 2.29 -7.64
N ILE A 226 4.85 2.11 -6.82
CA ILE A 226 4.69 1.86 -5.38
C ILE A 226 5.05 3.13 -4.62
N TYR A 227 4.10 3.68 -3.86
CA TYR A 227 4.35 4.81 -2.97
C TYR A 227 4.41 4.33 -1.52
N SER A 228 5.57 4.46 -0.87
CA SER A 228 5.61 4.31 0.58
C SER A 228 5.13 5.61 1.21
N ILE A 229 4.05 5.51 1.97
CA ILE A 229 3.48 6.67 2.63
C ILE A 229 4.19 6.87 3.96
N GLY A 230 4.92 7.97 4.03
CA GLY A 230 5.54 8.49 5.25
C GLY A 230 5.20 9.96 5.44
N GLY A 231 3.88 10.32 5.51
CA GLY A 231 3.46 11.69 5.78
C GLY A 231 2.27 12.18 4.96
N PRO A 232 1.72 13.36 5.29
CA PRO A 232 0.50 13.92 4.67
C PRO A 232 0.61 14.17 3.16
N SER A 233 1.79 14.52 2.64
CA SER A 233 2.04 14.79 1.22
C SER A 233 1.94 13.54 0.33
N ALA A 234 2.15 12.35 0.88
CA ALA A 234 2.03 11.10 0.15
C ALA A 234 0.58 10.72 -0.14
N ILE A 235 -0.38 11.23 0.61
CA ILE A 235 -1.82 10.99 0.44
C ILE A 235 -2.30 11.62 -0.86
N SER A 236 -1.88 12.83 -1.17
CA SER A 236 -2.23 13.51 -2.43
C SER A 236 -1.70 12.75 -3.66
N ALA A 237 -0.47 12.24 -3.60
CA ALA A 237 0.10 11.45 -4.69
C ALA A 237 -0.60 10.09 -4.88
N ALA A 238 -1.13 9.50 -3.80
CA ALA A 238 -1.87 8.24 -3.87
C ALA A 238 -3.28 8.41 -4.41
N THR A 239 -3.89 9.58 -4.17
CA THR A 239 -5.29 9.85 -4.49
C THR A 239 -5.46 10.47 -5.87
N TYR A 240 -4.54 11.31 -6.27
CA TYR A 240 -4.58 12.07 -7.53
C TYR A 240 -3.33 11.73 -8.34
N GLY A 241 -3.36 10.62 -9.07
CA GLY A 241 -2.27 10.25 -9.96
C GLY A 241 -2.03 11.39 -10.97
N THR A 242 -0.80 11.84 -11.09
CA THR A 242 -0.39 12.67 -12.22
C THR A 242 -0.37 11.79 -13.47
N LYS A 243 -1.46 11.74 -14.24
CA LYS A 243 -1.36 11.33 -15.64
C LYS A 243 -0.46 12.36 -16.32
N LYS A 244 0.70 11.95 -16.81
CA LYS A 244 1.45 12.74 -17.80
C LYS A 244 0.45 13.13 -18.89
N ILE A 245 0.32 14.42 -19.14
CA ILE A 245 -0.41 14.92 -20.28
C ILE A 245 0.25 14.29 -21.50
N LYS A 246 -0.43 13.39 -22.19
CA LYS A 246 -0.04 12.96 -23.51
C LYS A 246 -0.12 14.19 -24.39
N SER A 247 0.94 14.45 -25.15
CA SER A 247 1.09 15.55 -26.08
C SER A 247 -0.25 15.93 -26.72
N VAL A 248 -0.57 17.21 -26.68
CA VAL A 248 -1.61 17.80 -27.51
C VAL A 248 -1.13 17.65 -28.94
N ASP A 249 -1.73 16.74 -29.68
CA ASP A 249 -1.54 16.67 -31.12
C ASP A 249 -2.05 18.00 -31.71
N LYS A 250 -1.19 18.61 -32.53
CA LYS A 250 -1.46 19.85 -33.25
C LYS A 250 -2.60 19.68 -34.24
#